data_221a01f6fd39300db31d1df1f0cd22cc
#
_entry.id   221a01f6fd39300db31d1df1f0cd22cc
#
_cell.length_a   1.000
_cell.length_b   1.000
_cell.length_c   1.000
_cell.angle_alpha   90.00
_cell.angle_beta   90.00
_cell.angle_gamma   90.00
#
_symmetry.space_group_name_H-M   'P 1'
#
loop_
_entity.id
_entity.type
_entity.pdbx_description
1 polymer ?
#
loop_
_entity_poly.entity_id
_entity_poly.type
_entity_poly.pdbx_seq_one_letter_code
_entity_poly.pdbx_strand_id
1 'polypeptide(L)'
;MMRIRCAIFLAGVLAAMGMWQVGQSAVVLAKAWLAPVLIEHSWAKAQGGAQGDDLHPWPWADMVPVAKLRFPATGQERIALSGGSGSAMAFGPTQIPHAPLPAFFGHRDTHFTLLRDVAIGDEIEWQTAGSAPRRYRIQETAVMHKDRIQVPRSEDGRLIALVTCWPFDAVSAGGPMRYVVLAAAVEEETGDILADASPGEL
;
A
#
# COMPACT_ATOMS: atom_id res chain seq x y z
N MET A 1 -17.13 58.09 9.52
CA MET A 1 -18.04 56.99 9.04
C MET A 1 -17.41 56.11 7.99
N MET A 2 -16.64 56.59 7.01
CA MET A 2 -16.01 55.77 5.93
C MET A 2 -15.02 54.73 6.47
N ARG A 3 -14.18 55.07 7.43
CA ARG A 3 -13.21 54.14 8.06
C ARG A 3 -13.86 52.94 8.75
N ILE A 4 -15.00 53.14 9.44
CA ILE A 4 -15.74 52.06 10.11
C ILE A 4 -16.37 51.11 9.07
N ARG A 5 -16.93 51.63 8.00
CA ARG A 5 -17.51 50.82 6.90
C ARG A 5 -16.44 49.97 6.20
N CYS A 6 -15.26 50.56 5.93
CA CYS A 6 -14.14 49.81 5.38
C CYS A 6 -13.65 48.70 6.34
N ALA A 7 -13.60 48.98 7.64
CA ALA A 7 -13.19 47.98 8.63
C ALA A 7 -14.20 46.81 8.72
N ILE A 8 -15.50 47.10 8.70
CA ILE A 8 -16.56 46.06 8.71
C ILE A 8 -16.50 45.24 7.41
N PHE A 9 -16.30 45.88 6.26
CA PHE A 9 -16.19 45.18 5.00
C PHE A 9 -14.95 44.23 4.99
N LEU A 10 -13.80 44.75 5.45
CA LEU A 10 -12.58 43.94 5.55
C LEU A 10 -12.76 42.76 6.50
N ALA A 11 -13.37 42.96 7.66
CA ALA A 11 -13.68 41.89 8.60
C ALA A 11 -14.61 40.83 8.00
N GLY A 12 -15.61 41.24 7.23
CA GLY A 12 -16.51 40.35 6.52
C GLY A 12 -15.79 39.50 5.45
N VAL A 13 -14.89 40.12 4.68
CA VAL A 13 -14.07 39.40 3.69
C VAL A 13 -13.15 38.40 4.38
N LEU A 14 -12.46 38.76 5.46
CA LEU A 14 -11.60 37.87 6.21
C LEU A 14 -12.38 36.69 6.84
N ALA A 15 -13.57 36.96 7.38
CA ALA A 15 -14.45 35.91 7.90
C ALA A 15 -14.91 34.95 6.80
N ALA A 16 -15.30 35.48 5.63
CA ALA A 16 -15.67 34.63 4.48
C ALA A 16 -14.50 33.75 3.98
N MET A 17 -13.29 34.32 3.88
CA MET A 17 -12.09 33.57 3.54
C MET A 17 -11.77 32.51 4.59
N GLY A 18 -11.91 32.82 5.87
CA GLY A 18 -11.70 31.86 6.96
C GLY A 18 -12.69 30.69 6.89
N MET A 19 -13.99 30.99 6.68
CA MET A 19 -15.00 29.92 6.49
C MET A 19 -14.74 29.06 5.27
N TRP A 20 -14.32 29.67 4.17
CA TRP A 20 -13.92 28.94 2.96
C TRP A 20 -12.76 27.97 3.24
N GLN A 21 -11.71 28.41 3.94
CA GLN A 21 -10.55 27.58 4.31
C GLN A 21 -10.96 26.42 5.22
N VAL A 22 -11.81 26.67 6.24
CA VAL A 22 -12.34 25.63 7.11
C VAL A 22 -13.16 24.62 6.31
N GLY A 23 -14.00 25.09 5.38
CA GLY A 23 -14.77 24.19 4.49
C GLY A 23 -13.89 23.30 3.63
N GLN A 24 -12.83 23.84 3.02
CA GLN A 24 -11.86 23.06 2.25
C GLN A 24 -11.15 22.02 3.14
N SER A 25 -10.73 22.40 4.33
CA SER A 25 -10.08 21.48 5.27
C SER A 25 -11.01 20.34 5.69
N ALA A 26 -12.29 20.63 5.94
CA ALA A 26 -13.29 19.62 6.29
C ALA A 26 -13.51 18.61 5.15
N VAL A 27 -13.52 19.07 3.89
CA VAL A 27 -13.62 18.19 2.72
C VAL A 27 -12.39 17.28 2.59
N VAL A 28 -11.18 17.81 2.83
CA VAL A 28 -9.95 16.99 2.80
C VAL A 28 -9.98 15.91 3.88
N LEU A 29 -10.37 16.28 5.12
CA LEU A 29 -10.52 15.33 6.21
C LEU A 29 -11.58 14.26 5.92
N ALA A 30 -12.73 14.65 5.38
CA ALA A 30 -13.78 13.72 4.99
C ALA A 30 -13.30 12.72 3.93
N LYS A 31 -12.57 13.18 2.91
CA LYS A 31 -11.96 12.32 1.89
C LYS A 31 -10.94 11.36 2.51
N ALA A 32 -10.06 11.86 3.39
CA ALA A 32 -9.05 11.04 4.04
C ALA A 32 -9.67 9.94 4.91
N TRP A 33 -10.81 10.20 5.53
CA TRP A 33 -11.53 9.25 6.37
C TRP A 33 -12.35 8.23 5.57
N LEU A 34 -12.96 8.69 4.46
CA LEU A 34 -13.82 7.85 3.62
C LEU A 34 -13.03 6.94 2.68
N ALA A 35 -11.89 7.39 2.17
CA ALA A 35 -11.11 6.66 1.18
C ALA A 35 -10.72 5.23 1.64
N PRO A 36 -10.19 5.01 2.87
CA PRO A 36 -9.89 3.65 3.33
C PRO A 36 -11.11 2.72 3.33
N VAL A 37 -12.28 3.24 3.74
CA VAL A 37 -13.54 2.46 3.77
C VAL A 37 -13.97 2.07 2.36
N LEU A 38 -13.89 2.99 1.41
CA LEU A 38 -14.25 2.71 0.02
C LEU A 38 -13.27 1.74 -0.64
N ILE A 39 -11.98 1.85 -0.34
CA ILE A 39 -10.95 0.93 -0.83
C ILE A 39 -11.18 -0.48 -0.26
N GLU A 40 -11.47 -0.60 1.04
CA GLU A 40 -11.79 -1.89 1.67
C GLU A 40 -13.05 -2.51 1.06
N HIS A 41 -14.08 -1.71 0.82
CA HIS A 41 -15.29 -2.17 0.14
C HIS A 41 -15.02 -2.65 -1.29
N SER A 42 -14.19 -1.91 -2.03
CA SER A 42 -13.76 -2.31 -3.37
C SER A 42 -12.93 -3.59 -3.35
N TRP A 43 -12.05 -3.76 -2.36
CA TRP A 43 -11.32 -5.01 -2.14
C TRP A 43 -12.26 -6.18 -1.86
N ALA A 44 -13.27 -5.99 -1.02
CA ALA A 44 -14.28 -7.04 -0.75
C ALA A 44 -15.05 -7.45 -2.00
N LYS A 45 -15.38 -6.50 -2.88
CA LYS A 45 -15.97 -6.80 -4.20
C LYS A 45 -15.02 -7.61 -5.08
N ALA A 46 -13.72 -7.24 -5.11
CA ALA A 46 -12.71 -7.96 -5.86
C ALA A 46 -12.59 -9.42 -5.39
N GLN A 47 -12.63 -9.66 -4.08
CA GLN A 47 -12.67 -11.00 -3.50
C GLN A 47 -13.91 -11.79 -3.92
N GLY A 48 -15.04 -11.12 -4.10
CA GLY A 48 -16.28 -11.69 -4.60
C GLY A 48 -16.33 -11.92 -6.12
N GLY A 49 -15.24 -11.65 -6.84
CA GLY A 49 -15.14 -11.88 -8.28
C GLY A 49 -15.61 -10.71 -9.15
N ALA A 50 -15.87 -9.53 -8.59
CA ALA A 50 -16.14 -8.34 -9.39
C ALA A 50 -14.94 -7.98 -10.28
N GLN A 51 -15.21 -7.38 -11.43
CA GLN A 51 -14.20 -7.01 -12.43
C GLN A 51 -14.50 -5.64 -13.06
N GLY A 52 -13.48 -5.08 -13.70
CA GLY A 52 -13.64 -3.84 -14.47
C GLY A 52 -13.99 -2.64 -13.60
N ASP A 53 -14.93 -1.83 -14.07
CA ASP A 53 -15.29 -0.54 -13.47
C ASP A 53 -15.88 -0.67 -12.06
N ASP A 54 -16.44 -1.84 -11.71
CA ASP A 54 -16.99 -2.10 -10.37
C ASP A 54 -15.94 -2.13 -9.25
N LEU A 55 -14.65 -2.23 -9.63
CA LEU A 55 -13.52 -2.26 -8.71
C LEU A 55 -13.00 -0.86 -8.34
N HIS A 56 -13.46 0.19 -9.01
CA HIS A 56 -13.07 1.54 -8.62
C HIS A 56 -13.67 1.92 -7.26
N PRO A 57 -12.86 2.36 -6.28
CA PRO A 57 -13.36 2.77 -4.97
C PRO A 57 -14.39 3.90 -5.03
N TRP A 58 -14.28 4.76 -6.04
CA TRP A 58 -15.24 5.82 -6.38
C TRP A 58 -15.24 6.06 -7.90
N PRO A 59 -16.30 6.65 -8.49
CA PRO A 59 -16.49 6.71 -9.95
C PRO A 59 -15.38 7.38 -10.78
N TRP A 60 -14.59 8.24 -10.16
CA TRP A 60 -13.47 8.94 -10.80
C TRP A 60 -12.11 8.50 -10.27
N ALA A 61 -12.03 7.35 -9.60
CA ALA A 61 -10.77 6.77 -9.19
C ALA A 61 -9.99 6.27 -10.43
N ASP A 62 -8.70 6.55 -10.44
CA ASP A 62 -7.76 6.07 -11.46
C ASP A 62 -6.99 4.81 -11.02
N MET A 63 -7.43 4.19 -9.92
CA MET A 63 -6.83 3.00 -9.33
C MET A 63 -7.88 2.02 -8.85
N VAL A 64 -7.49 0.76 -8.76
CA VAL A 64 -8.27 -0.33 -8.16
C VAL A 64 -7.40 -1.12 -7.18
N PRO A 65 -7.98 -1.76 -6.16
CA PRO A 65 -7.24 -2.65 -5.28
C PRO A 65 -6.78 -3.90 -6.05
N VAL A 66 -5.49 -4.23 -5.91
CA VAL A 66 -4.87 -5.37 -6.62
C VAL A 66 -4.34 -6.44 -5.68
N ALA A 67 -4.03 -6.06 -4.44
CA ALA A 67 -3.50 -6.99 -3.46
C ALA A 67 -3.77 -6.50 -2.03
N LYS A 68 -3.74 -7.42 -1.07
CA LYS A 68 -3.65 -7.15 0.35
C LYS A 68 -2.31 -7.67 0.86
N LEU A 69 -1.57 -6.82 1.55
CA LEU A 69 -0.34 -7.13 2.26
C LEU A 69 -0.63 -7.14 3.75
N ARG A 70 -0.29 -8.22 4.43
CA ARG A 70 -0.42 -8.36 5.87
C ARG A 70 0.94 -8.63 6.49
N PHE A 71 1.20 -8.03 7.62
CA PHE A 71 2.45 -8.12 8.37
C PHE A 71 2.15 -8.73 9.74
N PRO A 72 2.22 -10.07 9.89
CA PRO A 72 1.84 -10.75 11.14
C PRO A 72 2.59 -10.24 12.37
N ALA A 73 3.88 -9.92 12.23
CA ALA A 73 4.73 -9.42 13.32
C ALA A 73 4.20 -8.10 13.94
N THR A 74 3.55 -7.25 13.15
CA THR A 74 3.03 -5.95 13.60
C THR A 74 1.50 -5.92 13.67
N GLY A 75 0.82 -6.93 13.14
CA GLY A 75 -0.64 -6.99 12.99
C GLY A 75 -1.20 -5.97 12.00
N GLN A 76 -0.35 -5.33 11.19
CA GLN A 76 -0.78 -4.31 10.24
C GLN A 76 -1.13 -4.92 8.89
N GLU A 77 -2.11 -4.30 8.22
CA GLU A 77 -2.53 -4.65 6.86
C GLU A 77 -2.52 -3.42 5.96
N ARG A 78 -2.25 -3.63 4.67
CA ARG A 78 -2.31 -2.59 3.63
C ARG A 78 -2.91 -3.16 2.37
N ILE A 79 -3.90 -2.46 1.81
CA ILE A 79 -4.39 -2.77 0.46
C ILE A 79 -3.50 -2.04 -0.53
N ALA A 80 -2.91 -2.79 -1.43
CA ALA A 80 -2.13 -2.27 -2.53
C ALA A 80 -3.06 -1.96 -3.72
N LEU A 81 -2.78 -0.82 -4.35
CA LEU A 81 -3.56 -0.26 -5.44
C LEU A 81 -2.81 -0.44 -6.76
N SER A 82 -3.55 -0.48 -7.86
CA SER A 82 -2.98 -0.47 -9.19
C SER A 82 -2.34 0.87 -9.52
N GLY A 83 -1.35 0.84 -10.42
CA GLY A 83 -0.74 2.04 -10.98
C GLY A 83 0.41 2.60 -10.16
N GLY A 84 1.34 3.27 -10.83
CA GLY A 84 2.49 3.95 -10.22
C GLY A 84 2.27 5.45 -10.05
N SER A 85 1.03 5.95 -10.14
CA SER A 85 0.73 7.38 -10.01
C SER A 85 0.88 7.87 -8.57
N GLY A 86 1.36 9.09 -8.39
CA GLY A 86 1.46 9.72 -7.07
C GLY A 86 0.09 9.89 -6.39
N SER A 87 -1.01 9.98 -7.17
CA SER A 87 -2.37 10.06 -6.66
C SER A 87 -2.80 8.78 -5.95
N ALA A 88 -2.57 7.61 -6.54
CA ALA A 88 -2.89 6.32 -5.94
C ALA A 88 -2.08 6.07 -4.67
N MET A 89 -0.79 6.45 -4.66
CA MET A 89 0.11 6.25 -3.51
C MET A 89 -0.29 7.08 -2.28
N ALA A 90 -1.10 8.13 -2.45
CA ALA A 90 -1.67 8.87 -1.33
C ALA A 90 -2.66 8.02 -0.50
N PHE A 91 -3.27 7.00 -1.09
CA PHE A 91 -4.31 6.18 -0.48
C PHE A 91 -3.85 4.78 -0.06
N GLY A 92 -2.77 4.28 -0.63
CA GLY A 92 -2.22 2.96 -0.31
C GLY A 92 -0.87 2.73 -0.98
N PRO A 93 -0.18 1.63 -0.65
CA PRO A 93 0.93 1.17 -1.48
C PRO A 93 0.45 0.93 -2.90
N THR A 94 1.31 1.12 -3.88
CA THR A 94 0.97 0.87 -5.29
C THR A 94 1.83 -0.24 -5.85
N GLN A 95 1.23 -1.11 -6.64
CA GLN A 95 1.96 -2.12 -7.40
C GLN A 95 2.28 -1.58 -8.79
N ILE A 96 3.56 -1.61 -9.18
CA ILE A 96 3.97 -1.23 -10.52
C ILE A 96 3.72 -2.39 -11.48
N PRO A 97 2.92 -2.18 -12.53
CA PRO A 97 2.73 -3.19 -13.56
C PRO A 97 4.05 -3.45 -14.31
N HIS A 98 4.24 -4.70 -14.77
CA HIS A 98 5.39 -5.13 -15.57
C HIS A 98 6.78 -4.94 -14.93
N ALA A 99 6.85 -4.83 -13.61
CA ALA A 99 8.13 -4.89 -12.90
C ALA A 99 8.75 -6.31 -13.01
N PRO A 100 10.07 -6.45 -12.89
CA PRO A 100 10.75 -7.77 -12.96
C PRO A 100 10.27 -8.79 -11.94
N LEU A 101 9.64 -8.32 -10.87
CA LEU A 101 8.94 -9.08 -9.85
C LEU A 101 7.78 -8.23 -9.28
N PRO A 102 6.79 -8.80 -8.60
CA PRO A 102 5.77 -8.03 -7.91
C PRO A 102 6.40 -7.06 -6.92
N ALA A 103 6.36 -5.76 -7.25
CA ALA A 103 6.97 -4.70 -6.46
C ALA A 103 5.91 -3.71 -5.99
N PHE A 104 5.93 -3.41 -4.68
CA PHE A 104 5.00 -2.51 -4.02
C PHE A 104 5.74 -1.29 -3.53
N PHE A 105 5.25 -0.12 -3.90
CA PHE A 105 5.81 1.17 -3.53
C PHE A 105 4.87 1.90 -2.59
N GLY A 106 5.38 2.47 -1.53
CA GLY A 106 4.57 3.23 -0.57
C GLY A 106 5.35 4.35 0.09
N HIS A 107 4.62 5.37 0.56
CA HIS A 107 5.25 6.45 1.33
C HIS A 107 5.78 5.93 2.66
N ARG A 108 7.02 6.33 3.02
CA ARG A 108 7.66 5.96 4.29
C ARG A 108 6.95 6.52 5.51
N ASP A 109 6.29 7.68 5.35
CA ASP A 109 5.69 8.42 6.46
C ASP A 109 4.26 7.95 6.76
N THR A 110 3.67 7.11 5.89
CA THR A 110 2.29 6.61 6.02
C THR A 110 2.21 5.09 5.85
N HIS A 111 2.05 4.62 4.62
CA HIS A 111 1.70 3.22 4.33
C HIS A 111 2.83 2.25 4.65
N PHE A 112 4.09 2.65 4.44
CA PHE A 112 5.29 1.84 4.67
C PHE A 112 6.15 2.33 5.83
N THR A 113 5.58 3.09 6.77
CA THR A 113 6.23 3.40 8.06
C THR A 113 6.62 2.12 8.80
N LEU A 114 5.76 1.08 8.70
CA LEU A 114 5.99 -0.23 9.32
C LEU A 114 7.28 -0.93 8.85
N LEU A 115 7.80 -0.59 7.66
CA LEU A 115 9.05 -1.18 7.16
C LEU A 115 10.30 -0.76 7.95
N ARG A 116 10.18 0.22 8.84
CA ARG A 116 11.23 0.55 9.81
C ARG A 116 11.47 -0.58 10.80
N ASP A 117 10.42 -1.31 11.16
CA ASP A 117 10.38 -2.24 12.26
C ASP A 117 10.45 -3.71 11.81
N VAL A 118 10.47 -3.97 10.51
CA VAL A 118 10.60 -5.32 9.97
C VAL A 118 12.06 -5.80 10.00
N ALA A 119 12.24 -7.08 10.26
CA ALA A 119 13.53 -7.75 10.30
C ALA A 119 13.62 -8.88 9.25
N ILE A 120 14.85 -9.27 8.91
CA ILE A 120 15.10 -10.49 8.12
C ILE A 120 14.52 -11.68 8.91
N GLY A 121 13.76 -12.52 8.21
CA GLY A 121 13.06 -13.67 8.79
C GLY A 121 11.58 -13.41 9.12
N ASP A 122 11.14 -12.15 9.22
CA ASP A 122 9.73 -11.83 9.40
C ASP A 122 8.90 -12.29 8.21
N GLU A 123 7.63 -12.57 8.46
CA GLU A 123 6.71 -13.02 7.43
C GLU A 123 5.83 -11.86 6.93
N ILE A 124 5.52 -11.93 5.64
CA ILE A 124 4.57 -11.09 4.94
C ILE A 124 3.58 -12.02 4.26
N GLU A 125 2.30 -11.78 4.44
CA GLU A 125 1.26 -12.43 3.66
C GLU A 125 0.86 -11.50 2.50
N TRP A 126 0.91 -12.04 1.28
CA TRP A 126 0.42 -11.37 0.08
C TRP A 126 -0.76 -12.13 -0.49
N GLN A 127 -1.87 -11.45 -0.67
CA GLN A 127 -3.09 -11.97 -1.23
C GLN A 127 -3.50 -11.16 -2.46
N THR A 128 -3.74 -11.82 -3.57
CA THR A 128 -4.42 -11.24 -4.75
C THR A 128 -5.92 -11.52 -4.67
N ALA A 129 -6.72 -10.75 -5.41
CA ALA A 129 -8.17 -10.94 -5.44
C ALA A 129 -8.55 -12.37 -5.86
N GLY A 130 -9.48 -12.99 -5.14
CA GLY A 130 -9.95 -14.35 -5.42
C GLY A 130 -8.97 -15.48 -5.09
N SER A 131 -7.81 -15.19 -4.50
CA SER A 131 -6.79 -16.18 -4.16
C SER A 131 -6.60 -16.31 -2.66
N ALA A 132 -6.08 -17.46 -2.21
CA ALA A 132 -5.61 -17.62 -0.84
C ALA A 132 -4.35 -16.77 -0.60
N PRO A 133 -4.12 -16.26 0.62
CA PRO A 133 -2.89 -15.59 0.96
C PRO A 133 -1.69 -16.51 0.80
N ARG A 134 -0.59 -16.01 0.21
CA ARG A 134 0.71 -16.68 0.18
C ARG A 134 1.63 -16.05 1.22
N ARG A 135 2.39 -16.87 1.92
CA ARG A 135 3.37 -16.42 2.90
C ARG A 135 4.72 -16.20 2.22
N TYR A 136 5.36 -15.10 2.58
CA TYR A 136 6.70 -14.71 2.16
C TYR A 136 7.54 -14.43 3.39
N ARG A 137 8.81 -14.78 3.35
CA ARG A 137 9.77 -14.49 4.42
C ARG A 137 10.78 -13.48 3.92
N ILE A 138 11.02 -12.44 4.69
CA ILE A 138 12.00 -11.40 4.38
C ILE A 138 13.39 -12.04 4.36
N GLN A 139 14.06 -11.92 3.22
CA GLN A 139 15.41 -12.48 3.00
C GLN A 139 16.47 -11.40 3.10
N GLU A 140 16.15 -10.19 2.64
CA GLU A 140 17.14 -9.13 2.53
C GLU A 140 16.45 -7.77 2.69
N THR A 141 17.20 -6.83 3.28
CA THR A 141 16.86 -5.42 3.27
C THR A 141 18.07 -4.61 2.82
N ALA A 142 17.85 -3.61 1.95
CA ALA A 142 18.94 -2.82 1.40
C ALA A 142 18.55 -1.35 1.22
N VAL A 143 19.54 -0.47 1.33
CA VAL A 143 19.39 0.94 0.97
C VAL A 143 20.07 1.17 -0.37
N MET A 144 19.31 1.61 -1.38
CA MET A 144 19.77 1.77 -2.76
C MET A 144 19.44 3.15 -3.29
N HIS A 145 20.22 3.63 -4.26
CA HIS A 145 19.84 4.84 -5.00
C HIS A 145 18.67 4.53 -5.95
N LYS A 146 17.68 5.44 -6.04
CA LYS A 146 16.45 5.25 -6.82
C LYS A 146 16.68 4.85 -8.29
N ASP A 147 17.78 5.33 -8.89
CA ASP A 147 18.13 5.08 -10.29
C ASP A 147 18.99 3.80 -10.46
N ARG A 148 19.27 3.09 -9.36
CA ARG A 148 20.10 1.87 -9.33
C ARG A 148 19.47 0.74 -8.55
N ILE A 149 18.14 0.76 -8.43
CA ILE A 149 17.43 -0.36 -7.81
C ILE A 149 17.53 -1.56 -8.74
N GLN A 150 18.27 -2.56 -8.29
CA GLN A 150 18.39 -3.84 -8.97
C GLN A 150 17.69 -4.89 -8.12
N VAL A 151 16.64 -5.46 -8.66
CA VAL A 151 15.90 -6.58 -8.04
C VAL A 151 16.00 -7.80 -8.93
N PRO A 152 16.05 -9.00 -8.36
CA PRO A 152 16.01 -10.24 -9.13
C PRO A 152 14.77 -10.29 -10.02
N ARG A 153 14.85 -11.00 -11.12
CA ARG A 153 13.67 -11.27 -11.95
C ARG A 153 12.93 -12.49 -11.36
N SER A 154 11.65 -12.34 -11.10
CA SER A 154 10.79 -13.41 -10.58
C SER A 154 9.35 -13.20 -11.06
N GLU A 155 9.10 -13.60 -12.31
CA GLU A 155 7.77 -13.49 -12.92
C GLU A 155 6.77 -14.52 -12.34
N ASP A 156 7.28 -15.56 -11.70
CA ASP A 156 6.51 -16.64 -11.07
C ASP A 156 5.96 -16.28 -9.68
N GLY A 157 6.22 -15.06 -9.22
CA GLY A 157 5.75 -14.59 -7.91
C GLY A 157 6.41 -15.30 -6.71
N ARG A 158 7.56 -15.95 -6.91
CA ARG A 158 8.34 -16.51 -5.77
C ARG A 158 9.07 -15.44 -4.97
N LEU A 159 9.28 -14.26 -5.54
CA LEU A 159 9.85 -13.11 -4.85
C LEU A 159 8.91 -11.93 -4.92
N ILE A 160 8.89 -11.11 -3.88
CA ILE A 160 8.22 -9.81 -3.85
C ILE A 160 9.18 -8.76 -3.32
N ALA A 161 9.00 -7.51 -3.74
CA ALA A 161 9.74 -6.37 -3.20
C ALA A 161 8.81 -5.31 -2.61
N LEU A 162 9.18 -4.76 -1.47
CA LEU A 162 8.56 -3.58 -0.89
C LEU A 162 9.57 -2.44 -0.91
N VAL A 163 9.16 -1.28 -1.41
CA VAL A 163 10.07 -0.15 -1.65
C VAL A 163 9.49 1.12 -1.05
N THR A 164 10.30 1.82 -0.27
CA THR A 164 9.94 3.13 0.28
C THR A 164 11.11 4.10 0.25
N CYS A 165 10.87 5.36 0.60
CA CYS A 165 11.92 6.37 0.70
C CYS A 165 12.82 6.14 1.93
N TRP A 166 14.10 6.52 1.83
CA TRP A 166 15.08 6.48 2.91
C TRP A 166 15.76 7.86 3.06
N PRO A 167 16.18 8.25 4.28
CA PRO A 167 15.99 7.60 5.57
C PRO A 167 14.57 7.81 6.16
N PHE A 168 14.18 6.97 7.13
CA PHE A 168 12.84 7.00 7.75
C PHE A 168 12.58 8.25 8.60
N ASP A 169 13.61 8.91 9.07
CA ASP A 169 13.57 10.12 9.92
C ASP A 169 13.77 11.43 9.15
N ALA A 170 13.87 11.38 7.81
CA ALA A 170 14.06 12.59 7.04
C ALA A 170 12.84 13.52 7.12
N VAL A 171 13.09 14.78 7.43
CA VAL A 171 12.06 15.83 7.52
C VAL A 171 11.44 16.16 6.17
N SER A 172 12.22 16.03 5.07
CA SER A 172 11.77 16.32 3.72
C SER A 172 11.26 15.05 3.02
N ALA A 173 10.18 15.18 2.28
CA ALA A 173 9.69 14.12 1.41
C ALA A 173 10.64 13.88 0.22
N GLY A 174 10.66 12.66 -0.31
CA GLY A 174 11.47 12.30 -1.47
C GLY A 174 12.90 11.91 -1.10
N GLY A 175 13.88 12.49 -1.79
CA GLY A 175 15.29 12.11 -1.69
C GLY A 175 15.68 10.99 -2.67
N PRO A 176 16.98 10.75 -2.87
CA PRO A 176 17.48 9.83 -3.88
C PRO A 176 17.52 8.37 -3.40
N MET A 177 17.44 8.12 -2.10
CA MET A 177 17.62 6.79 -1.54
C MET A 177 16.29 6.08 -1.31
N ARG A 178 16.30 4.77 -1.47
CA ARG A 178 15.15 3.87 -1.24
C ARG A 178 15.57 2.76 -0.29
N TYR A 179 14.67 2.44 0.63
CA TYR A 179 14.73 1.23 1.42
C TYR A 179 13.96 0.15 0.68
N VAL A 180 14.61 -0.95 0.42
CA VAL A 180 14.09 -2.09 -0.34
C VAL A 180 14.07 -3.29 0.59
N VAL A 181 12.93 -3.95 0.68
CA VAL A 181 12.74 -5.22 1.38
C VAL A 181 12.45 -6.28 0.32
N LEU A 182 13.24 -7.34 0.28
CA LEU A 182 13.05 -8.48 -0.60
C LEU A 182 12.56 -9.68 0.23
N ALA A 183 11.45 -10.28 -0.17
CA ALA A 183 10.91 -11.46 0.49
C ALA A 183 10.65 -12.58 -0.51
N ALA A 184 10.93 -13.83 -0.07
CA ALA A 184 10.73 -15.04 -0.85
C ALA A 184 9.51 -15.81 -0.32
N ALA A 185 8.77 -16.43 -1.24
CA ALA A 185 7.65 -17.31 -0.90
C ALA A 185 8.14 -18.46 -0.01
N VAL A 186 7.41 -18.69 1.06
CA VAL A 186 7.58 -19.87 1.90
C VAL A 186 6.91 -21.03 1.17
N GLU A 187 7.70 -22.00 0.72
CA GLU A 187 7.16 -23.24 0.20
C GLU A 187 6.48 -23.96 1.36
N GLU A 188 5.18 -24.23 1.25
CA GLU A 188 4.54 -25.16 2.17
C GLU A 188 5.09 -26.52 1.83
N GLU A 189 5.83 -27.15 2.75
CA GLU A 189 6.09 -28.57 2.68
C GLU A 189 4.71 -29.24 2.61
N THR A 190 4.34 -29.65 1.41
CA THR A 190 3.23 -30.59 1.24
C THR A 190 3.72 -31.87 1.90
N GLY A 191 3.38 -32.02 3.19
CA GLY A 191 3.69 -33.23 3.93
C GLY A 191 3.13 -34.41 3.13
N ASP A 192 4.04 -35.22 2.66
CA ASP A 192 3.75 -36.51 2.05
C ASP A 192 3.15 -37.45 3.13
N ILE A 193 1.83 -37.27 3.38
CA ILE A 193 1.07 -38.03 4.39
C ILE A 193 0.69 -39.42 3.81
N LEU A 194 1.15 -39.76 2.61
CA LEU A 194 0.74 -41.02 1.98
C LEU A 194 1.84 -42.06 1.81
N ALA A 195 2.96 -41.93 2.49
CA ALA A 195 4.07 -42.91 2.36
C ALA A 195 4.07 -44.02 3.41
N ASP A 196 3.04 -44.18 4.23
CA ASP A 196 2.98 -45.35 5.15
C ASP A 196 1.60 -46.04 5.14
N ALA A 197 1.26 -46.59 3.97
CA ALA A 197 0.28 -47.66 3.88
C ALA A 197 1.00 -48.91 3.43
N SER A 198 1.71 -49.55 4.35
CA SER A 198 2.14 -50.95 4.17
C SER A 198 0.91 -51.83 4.00
N PRO A 199 0.78 -52.61 2.93
CA PRO A 199 -0.24 -53.64 2.84
C PRO A 199 0.10 -54.77 3.83
N GLY A 200 -0.75 -54.92 4.82
CA GLY A 200 -0.70 -56.07 5.72
C GLY A 200 -0.92 -57.33 4.94
N GLU A 201 0.00 -58.24 5.13
CA GLU A 201 -0.12 -59.65 4.69
C GLU A 201 -1.25 -60.35 5.45
N LEU A 202 -1.97 -61.16 4.67
CA LEU A 202 -2.73 -62.34 5.15
C LEU A 202 -1.87 -63.57 5.06
#